data_44850305193d86bc979f6c0e21edba62
#
_entry.id   44850305193d86bc979f6c0e21edba62
#
_cell.length_a   1.000
_cell.length_b   1.000
_cell.length_c   1.000
_cell.angle_alpha   90.00
_cell.angle_beta   90.00
_cell.angle_gamma   90.00
#
_symmetry.space_group_name_H-M   'P 1'
#
loop_
_entity.id
_entity.type
_entity.pdbx_description
1 polymer ?
#
loop_
_entity_poly.entity_id
_entity_poly.type
_entity_poly.pdbx_seq_one_letter_code
_entity_poly.pdbx_strand_id
1 'polypeptide(L)'
;AQQLAMSWDDAKIVSMHGRNQNLIAAVAQNSKVFSLTGGEHSPNQLCLKLCDHGMADVKVYVGENLSYPEEKITYGTALEISKLEFPSLSVMMILNEHANDFKYTVHGLNDDLFIRSKVPMTKQEVRSVSISKLMPKVTDNIYDIGAGTGSCSIELALQAQAGRVWAFERNPLALELLE
;
A
#
# COMPACT_ATOMS: atom_id res chain seq x y z
N ALA A 1 8.08 16.57 13.13
CA ALA A 1 6.88 16.72 13.95
C ALA A 1 6.79 18.12 14.55
N GLN A 2 7.78 18.54 15.34
CA GLN A 2 7.75 19.86 15.99
C GLN A 2 7.62 21.03 14.98
N GLN A 3 8.36 21.03 13.90
CA GLN A 3 8.30 22.06 12.84
C GLN A 3 7.00 22.03 12.03
N LEU A 4 6.35 20.87 11.94
CA LEU A 4 5.07 20.71 11.23
C LEU A 4 3.87 20.97 12.14
N ALA A 5 4.08 21.24 13.43
CA ALA A 5 3.03 21.37 14.44
C ALA A 5 2.05 20.17 14.45
N MET A 6 2.54 18.99 14.10
CA MET A 6 1.76 17.76 14.03
C MET A 6 2.23 16.79 15.11
N SER A 7 1.28 16.10 15.78
CA SER A 7 1.59 14.95 16.61
C SER A 7 2.12 13.81 15.75
N TRP A 8 3.00 12.99 16.30
CA TRP A 8 3.60 11.83 15.64
C TRP A 8 3.25 10.51 16.34
N ASP A 9 2.67 10.57 17.51
CA ASP A 9 2.32 9.43 18.36
C ASP A 9 1.30 8.48 17.73
N ASP A 10 0.45 8.99 16.84
CA ASP A 10 -0.51 8.24 16.03
C ASP A 10 0.04 7.82 14.65
N ALA A 11 1.30 8.11 14.34
CA ALA A 11 1.88 7.78 13.05
C ALA A 11 2.34 6.33 12.97
N LYS A 12 1.99 5.65 11.87
CA LYS A 12 2.58 4.36 11.53
C LYS A 12 4.03 4.58 11.08
N ILE A 13 4.98 3.98 11.78
CA ILE A 13 6.41 4.08 11.41
C ILE A 13 6.77 2.93 10.47
N VAL A 14 7.36 3.27 9.33
CA VAL A 14 7.85 2.33 8.30
C VAL A 14 9.31 2.64 8.00
N SER A 15 10.17 1.65 8.05
CA SER A 15 11.58 1.83 7.67
C SER A 15 11.82 1.25 6.28
N MET A 16 12.12 2.13 5.33
CA MET A 16 12.56 1.77 3.98
C MET A 16 14.10 1.82 3.86
N HIS A 17 14.79 2.23 4.92
CA HIS A 17 16.25 2.24 4.96
C HIS A 17 16.80 0.83 5.17
N GLY A 18 17.40 0.26 4.14
CA GLY A 18 17.96 -1.10 4.18
C GLY A 18 16.92 -2.22 4.37
N ARG A 19 15.63 -1.91 4.26
CA ARG A 19 14.51 -2.85 4.40
C ARG A 19 13.49 -2.61 3.31
N ASN A 20 12.83 -3.68 2.88
CA ASN A 20 11.74 -3.60 1.91
C ASN A 20 10.41 -3.89 2.61
N GLN A 21 9.87 -2.90 3.30
CA GLN A 21 8.54 -2.96 3.90
C GLN A 21 7.46 -2.51 2.90
N ASN A 22 6.23 -2.92 3.10
CA ASN A 22 5.13 -2.53 2.23
C ASN A 22 4.61 -1.12 2.60
N LEU A 23 5.25 -0.08 2.04
CA LEU A 23 4.83 1.31 2.24
C LEU A 23 3.42 1.56 1.69
N ILE A 24 3.07 0.95 0.56
CA ILE A 24 1.76 1.14 -0.09
C ILE A 24 0.63 0.72 0.84
N ALA A 25 0.72 -0.50 1.40
CA ALA A 25 -0.26 -0.97 2.36
C ALA A 25 -0.30 -0.11 3.63
N ALA A 26 0.87 0.34 4.11
CA ALA A 26 0.92 1.21 5.27
C ALA A 26 0.20 2.54 5.03
N VAL A 27 0.40 3.18 3.87
CA VAL A 27 -0.26 4.45 3.50
C VAL A 27 -1.75 4.24 3.24
N ALA A 28 -2.15 3.14 2.60
CA ALA A 28 -3.56 2.84 2.36
C ALA A 28 -4.35 2.63 3.67
N GLN A 29 -3.71 2.12 4.71
CA GLN A 29 -4.36 1.74 5.98
C GLN A 29 -4.23 2.78 7.09
N ASN A 30 -3.36 3.77 6.96
CA ASN A 30 -3.10 4.73 8.03
C ASN A 30 -3.13 6.17 7.51
N SER A 31 -3.87 7.03 8.21
CA SER A 31 -3.97 8.45 7.87
C SER A 31 -2.65 9.20 7.99
N LYS A 32 -1.71 8.65 8.74
CA LYS A 32 -0.39 9.24 8.98
C LYS A 32 0.69 8.15 8.97
N VAL A 33 1.67 8.28 8.08
CA VAL A 33 2.80 7.36 7.98
C VAL A 33 4.10 8.14 8.02
N PHE A 34 4.99 7.75 8.93
CA PHE A 34 6.36 8.27 8.96
C PHE A 34 7.30 7.22 8.38
N SER A 35 8.07 7.59 7.35
CA SER A 35 8.99 6.69 6.67
C SER A 35 10.44 7.16 6.77
N LEU A 36 11.31 6.26 7.22
CA LEU A 36 12.76 6.42 7.05
C LEU A 36 13.10 5.99 5.62
N THR A 37 13.81 6.86 4.88
CA THR A 37 14.21 6.62 3.49
C THR A 37 15.70 6.34 3.39
N GLY A 38 16.16 5.89 2.23
CA GLY A 38 17.59 5.69 1.96
C GLY A 38 17.88 4.68 0.85
N GLY A 39 19.02 4.81 0.22
CA GLY A 39 19.43 3.95 -0.90
C GLY A 39 18.47 4.05 -2.08
N GLU A 40 18.00 2.90 -2.57
CA GLU A 40 17.04 2.82 -3.68
C GLU A 40 15.62 3.30 -3.31
N HIS A 41 15.37 3.60 -2.05
CA HIS A 41 14.11 4.07 -1.51
C HIS A 41 14.17 5.56 -1.17
N SER A 42 14.57 6.39 -2.15
CA SER A 42 14.51 7.85 -2.02
C SER A 42 13.06 8.35 -1.99
N PRO A 43 12.80 9.54 -1.41
CA PRO A 43 11.44 10.10 -1.34
C PRO A 43 10.70 10.15 -2.67
N ASN A 44 11.36 10.58 -3.74
CA ASN A 44 10.76 10.64 -5.08
C ASN A 44 10.40 9.24 -5.63
N GLN A 45 11.27 8.25 -5.45
CA GLN A 45 10.98 6.88 -5.90
C GLN A 45 9.81 6.25 -5.12
N LEU A 46 9.73 6.51 -3.82
CA LEU A 46 8.60 6.06 -3.01
C LEU A 46 7.29 6.77 -3.40
N CYS A 47 7.35 8.07 -3.71
CA CYS A 47 6.20 8.82 -4.20
C CYS A 47 5.76 8.35 -5.59
N LEU A 48 6.69 7.99 -6.48
CA LEU A 48 6.35 7.40 -7.78
C LEU A 48 5.57 6.08 -7.58
N LYS A 49 6.03 5.21 -6.69
CA LYS A 49 5.28 3.98 -6.32
C LYS A 49 3.89 4.27 -5.76
N LEU A 50 3.72 5.32 -4.95
CA LEU A 50 2.39 5.73 -4.47
C LEU A 50 1.49 6.16 -5.63
N CYS A 51 2.03 6.91 -6.61
CA CYS A 51 1.28 7.32 -7.81
C CYS A 51 0.82 6.11 -8.63
N ASP A 52 1.70 5.12 -8.84
CA ASP A 52 1.40 3.88 -9.58
C ASP A 52 0.28 3.05 -8.93
N HIS A 53 0.03 3.28 -7.63
CA HIS A 53 -1.03 2.61 -6.87
C HIS A 53 -2.23 3.54 -6.55
N GLY A 54 -2.44 4.58 -7.36
CA GLY A 54 -3.61 5.45 -7.25
C GLY A 54 -3.59 6.44 -6.08
N MET A 55 -2.43 6.64 -5.43
CA MET A 55 -2.27 7.56 -4.29
C MET A 55 -1.43 8.80 -4.66
N ALA A 56 -1.67 9.35 -5.85
CA ALA A 56 -0.94 10.51 -6.37
C ALA A 56 -1.20 11.80 -5.61
N ASP A 57 -2.34 11.91 -4.95
CA ASP A 57 -2.86 13.08 -4.25
C ASP A 57 -2.55 13.11 -2.75
N VAL A 58 -2.00 12.03 -2.18
CA VAL A 58 -1.63 12.03 -0.76
C VAL A 58 -0.60 13.13 -0.47
N LYS A 59 -0.74 13.79 0.67
CA LYS A 59 0.15 14.87 1.11
C LYS A 59 1.44 14.29 1.66
N VAL A 60 2.57 14.80 1.19
CA VAL A 60 3.90 14.33 1.58
C VAL A 60 4.75 15.49 2.05
N TYR A 61 5.38 15.31 3.19
CA TYR A 61 6.42 16.21 3.72
C TYR A 61 7.74 15.45 3.72
N VAL A 62 8.75 16.03 3.10
CA VAL A 62 10.11 15.46 3.08
C VAL A 62 11.01 16.35 3.92
N GLY A 63 11.60 15.79 4.96
CA GLY A 63 12.60 16.46 5.78
C GLY A 63 14.00 16.03 5.36
N GLU A 64 14.80 16.99 4.96
CA GLU A 64 16.19 16.81 4.50
C GLU A 64 17.13 17.32 5.57
N ASN A 65 18.20 16.59 5.87
CA ASN A 65 19.26 16.96 6.80
C ASN A 65 18.74 17.51 8.15
N LEU A 66 17.69 16.87 8.70
CA LEU A 66 17.06 17.34 9.94
C LEU A 66 18.09 17.45 11.07
N SER A 67 18.01 18.56 11.82
CA SER A 67 18.94 18.95 12.90
C SER A 67 20.34 19.39 12.43
N TYR A 68 20.57 19.55 11.14
CA TYR A 68 21.77 20.14 10.58
C TYR A 68 21.51 21.57 10.09
N PRO A 69 22.54 22.40 9.86
CA PRO A 69 22.37 23.76 9.36
C PRO A 69 21.63 23.85 8.02
N GLU A 70 21.75 22.81 7.19
CA GLU A 70 21.14 22.67 5.88
C GLU A 70 19.75 22.03 5.93
N GLU A 71 19.13 22.00 7.10
CA GLU A 71 17.80 21.46 7.29
C GLU A 71 16.78 22.13 6.37
N LYS A 72 16.01 21.32 5.65
CA LYS A 72 14.95 21.81 4.78
C LYS A 72 13.74 20.87 4.84
N ILE A 73 12.55 21.46 4.79
CA ILE A 73 11.31 20.72 4.63
C ILE A 73 10.67 21.10 3.29
N THR A 74 10.46 20.10 2.46
CA THR A 74 9.72 20.22 1.20
C THR A 74 8.37 19.53 1.37
N TYR A 75 7.29 20.12 0.88
CA TYR A 75 5.97 19.51 0.94
C TYR A 75 5.23 19.62 -0.39
N GLY A 76 4.35 18.69 -0.66
CA GLY A 76 3.52 18.63 -1.85
C GLY A 76 2.70 17.33 -1.88
N THR A 77 2.02 17.09 -2.98
CA THR A 77 1.40 15.80 -3.27
C THR A 77 2.47 14.76 -3.64
N ALA A 78 2.13 13.47 -3.56
CA ALA A 78 3.05 12.42 -4.02
C ALA A 78 3.48 12.64 -5.47
N LEU A 79 2.55 13.10 -6.33
CA LEU A 79 2.85 13.42 -7.73
C LEU A 79 3.85 14.58 -7.88
N GLU A 80 3.78 15.60 -7.04
CA GLU A 80 4.71 16.73 -7.07
C GLU A 80 6.09 16.32 -6.55
N ILE A 81 6.13 15.61 -5.40
CA ILE A 81 7.37 15.13 -4.78
C ILE A 81 8.09 14.11 -5.67
N SER A 82 7.37 13.26 -6.42
CA SER A 82 7.96 12.29 -7.33
C SER A 82 8.84 12.90 -8.43
N LYS A 83 8.66 14.18 -8.73
CA LYS A 83 9.38 14.93 -9.78
C LYS A 83 10.63 15.65 -9.27
N LEU A 84 10.88 15.59 -7.96
CA LEU A 84 12.00 16.26 -7.30
C LEU A 84 13.12 15.26 -6.99
N GLU A 85 14.30 15.78 -6.65
CA GLU A 85 15.43 14.97 -6.17
C GLU A 85 15.71 15.30 -4.72
N PHE A 86 16.11 14.31 -3.93
CA PHE A 86 16.37 14.44 -2.50
C PHE A 86 17.69 13.79 -2.10
N PRO A 87 18.40 14.35 -1.12
CA PRO A 87 19.60 13.73 -0.58
C PRO A 87 19.26 12.43 0.16
N SER A 88 20.27 11.57 0.32
CA SER A 88 20.10 10.27 1.00
C SER A 88 19.70 10.38 2.47
N LEU A 89 20.03 11.51 3.12
CA LEU A 89 19.64 11.79 4.51
C LEU A 89 18.28 12.52 4.52
N SER A 90 17.24 11.77 4.20
CA SER A 90 15.88 12.30 4.16
C SER A 90 14.91 11.39 4.91
N VAL A 91 13.82 11.96 5.36
CA VAL A 91 12.68 11.26 5.96
C VAL A 91 11.39 11.77 5.36
N MET A 92 10.34 10.98 5.43
CA MET A 92 9.03 11.37 4.91
C MET A 92 7.95 11.27 5.98
N MET A 93 7.03 12.24 5.95
CA MET A 93 5.73 12.13 6.59
C MET A 93 4.66 12.15 5.50
N ILE A 94 3.83 11.13 5.45
CA ILE A 94 2.77 10.97 4.45
C ILE A 94 1.43 11.05 5.17
N LEU A 95 0.53 11.90 4.66
CA LEU A 95 -0.83 12.04 5.17
C LEU A 95 -1.81 11.58 4.10
N ASN A 96 -2.62 10.58 4.44
CA ASN A 96 -3.67 10.05 3.58
C ASN A 96 -5.03 10.29 4.24
N GLU A 97 -5.81 11.23 3.70
CA GLU A 97 -7.14 11.55 4.19
C GLU A 97 -8.16 10.44 3.86
N HIS A 98 -7.85 9.59 2.87
CA HIS A 98 -8.66 8.45 2.42
C HIS A 98 -8.20 7.12 3.02
N ALA A 99 -7.32 7.16 4.03
CA ALA A 99 -6.89 5.95 4.72
C ALA A 99 -8.09 5.24 5.34
N ASN A 100 -8.20 3.96 5.12
CA ASN A 100 -9.30 3.12 5.61
C ASN A 100 -10.70 3.46 5.02
N ASP A 101 -10.81 4.16 3.91
CA ASP A 101 -12.11 4.29 3.22
C ASP A 101 -12.64 2.90 2.83
N PHE A 102 -11.73 1.97 2.57
CA PHE A 102 -12.02 0.55 2.38
C PHE A 102 -11.93 -0.20 3.73
N LYS A 103 -12.97 -0.09 4.53
CA LYS A 103 -13.00 -0.60 5.95
C LYS A 103 -13.38 -2.08 6.09
N TYR A 104 -13.14 -2.91 5.09
CA TYR A 104 -13.44 -4.33 5.22
C TYR A 104 -12.33 -5.06 5.98
N THR A 105 -12.66 -5.54 7.17
CA THR A 105 -11.77 -6.35 8.01
C THR A 105 -12.10 -7.84 7.94
N VAL A 106 -13.12 -8.19 7.15
CA VAL A 106 -13.62 -9.56 6.99
C VAL A 106 -13.57 -9.98 5.53
N HIS A 107 -13.60 -11.27 5.29
CA HIS A 107 -13.78 -11.87 3.97
C HIS A 107 -15.29 -12.09 3.68
N GLY A 108 -15.61 -12.45 2.46
CA GLY A 108 -17.00 -12.62 2.01
C GLY A 108 -17.58 -11.32 1.46
N LEU A 109 -16.76 -10.54 0.78
CA LEU A 109 -17.19 -9.32 0.09
C LEU A 109 -18.22 -9.65 -1.00
N ASN A 110 -19.17 -8.72 -1.20
CA ASN A 110 -20.15 -8.87 -2.27
C ASN A 110 -19.50 -8.98 -3.65
N ASP A 111 -20.03 -9.83 -4.50
CA ASP A 111 -19.54 -10.04 -5.85
C ASP A 111 -19.50 -8.74 -6.69
N ASP A 112 -20.37 -7.79 -6.41
CA ASP A 112 -20.47 -6.50 -7.13
C ASP A 112 -19.32 -5.52 -6.82
N LEU A 113 -18.52 -5.81 -5.81
CA LEU A 113 -17.32 -5.03 -5.48
C LEU A 113 -16.11 -5.38 -6.37
N PHE A 114 -16.21 -6.45 -7.17
CA PHE A 114 -15.13 -6.90 -8.04
C PHE A 114 -15.40 -6.56 -9.49
N ILE A 115 -14.35 -6.18 -10.22
CA ILE A 115 -14.42 -6.00 -11.67
C ILE A 115 -14.75 -7.34 -12.30
N ARG A 116 -15.74 -7.36 -13.18
CA ARG A 116 -16.24 -8.58 -13.82
C ARG A 116 -16.12 -8.49 -15.33
N SER A 117 -15.82 -9.63 -15.93
CA SER A 117 -15.84 -9.82 -17.38
C SER A 117 -16.49 -11.17 -17.72
N LYS A 118 -16.12 -11.75 -18.85
CA LYS A 118 -16.49 -13.11 -19.23
C LYS A 118 -15.73 -14.21 -18.45
N VAL A 119 -14.76 -13.81 -17.61
CA VAL A 119 -14.00 -14.74 -16.77
C VAL A 119 -14.87 -15.21 -15.61
N PRO A 120 -14.96 -16.52 -15.34
CA PRO A 120 -15.68 -17.05 -14.18
C PRO A 120 -15.08 -16.51 -12.89
N MET A 121 -15.93 -16.10 -11.94
CA MET A 121 -15.55 -15.64 -10.62
C MET A 121 -16.10 -16.60 -9.55
N THR A 122 -15.28 -16.94 -8.57
CA THR A 122 -15.71 -17.68 -7.38
C THR A 122 -16.77 -16.86 -6.64
N LYS A 123 -17.95 -17.44 -6.48
CA LYS A 123 -19.09 -16.76 -5.84
C LYS A 123 -18.82 -16.47 -4.38
N GLN A 124 -19.42 -15.40 -3.87
CA GLN A 124 -19.25 -14.88 -2.51
C GLN A 124 -19.32 -15.99 -1.46
N GLU A 125 -20.33 -16.87 -1.51
CA GLU A 125 -20.55 -17.92 -0.51
C GLU A 125 -19.41 -18.95 -0.54
N VAL A 126 -19.01 -19.37 -1.75
CA VAL A 126 -17.91 -20.32 -1.94
C VAL A 126 -16.58 -19.71 -1.50
N ARG A 127 -16.34 -18.45 -1.88
CA ARG A 127 -15.15 -17.68 -1.52
C ARG A 127 -15.05 -17.53 -0.01
N SER A 128 -16.14 -17.12 0.66
CA SER A 128 -16.21 -16.97 2.11
C SER A 128 -15.85 -18.26 2.84
N VAL A 129 -16.45 -19.39 2.42
CA VAL A 129 -16.19 -20.69 3.04
C VAL A 129 -14.75 -21.15 2.80
N SER A 130 -14.23 -20.93 1.58
CA SER A 130 -12.86 -21.33 1.23
C SER A 130 -11.82 -20.58 2.06
N ILE A 131 -11.95 -19.25 2.18
CA ILE A 131 -11.04 -18.41 2.95
C ILE A 131 -11.14 -18.75 4.45
N SER A 132 -12.37 -18.95 4.98
CA SER A 132 -12.56 -19.37 6.37
C SER A 132 -11.85 -20.69 6.69
N LYS A 133 -11.91 -21.65 5.76
CA LYS A 133 -11.25 -22.95 5.94
C LYS A 133 -9.73 -22.88 5.78
N LEU A 134 -9.23 -21.97 4.97
CA LEU A 134 -7.80 -21.72 4.80
C LEU A 134 -7.18 -21.09 6.05
N MET A 135 -7.94 -20.32 6.82
CA MET A 135 -7.51 -19.62 8.05
C MET A 135 -6.20 -18.84 7.86
N PRO A 136 -6.13 -17.90 6.89
CA PRO A 136 -4.90 -17.16 6.64
C PRO A 136 -4.52 -16.30 7.85
N LYS A 137 -3.21 -16.25 8.13
CA LYS A 137 -2.64 -15.40 9.17
C LYS A 137 -2.19 -14.07 8.57
N VAL A 138 -2.13 -13.05 9.38
CA VAL A 138 -1.72 -11.68 8.98
C VAL A 138 -0.36 -11.66 8.26
N THR A 139 0.55 -12.59 8.60
CA THR A 139 1.91 -12.65 8.07
C THR A 139 2.13 -13.69 6.98
N ASP A 140 1.07 -14.39 6.55
CA ASP A 140 1.22 -15.49 5.59
C ASP A 140 1.63 -15.01 4.20
N ASN A 141 2.43 -15.84 3.54
CA ASN A 141 2.73 -15.74 2.13
C ASN A 141 1.85 -16.74 1.38
N ILE A 142 0.97 -16.24 0.52
CA ILE A 142 -0.09 -17.01 -0.10
C ILE A 142 0.13 -17.05 -1.62
N TYR A 143 -0.07 -18.22 -2.22
CA TYR A 143 -0.04 -18.40 -3.66
C TYR A 143 -1.45 -18.79 -4.14
N ASP A 144 -2.06 -17.94 -4.95
CA ASP A 144 -3.36 -18.19 -5.60
C ASP A 144 -3.10 -18.66 -7.03
N ILE A 145 -3.24 -19.97 -7.26
CA ILE A 145 -2.96 -20.61 -8.54
C ILE A 145 -4.25 -20.75 -9.35
N GLY A 146 -4.34 -20.02 -10.46
CA GLY A 146 -5.55 -19.90 -11.25
C GLY A 146 -6.45 -18.80 -10.66
N ALA A 147 -5.89 -17.62 -10.41
CA ALA A 147 -6.54 -16.53 -9.69
C ALA A 147 -7.82 -16.00 -10.38
N GLY A 148 -7.99 -16.24 -11.68
CA GLY A 148 -9.17 -15.81 -12.45
C GLY A 148 -9.38 -14.30 -12.36
N THR A 149 -10.49 -13.87 -11.77
CA THR A 149 -10.79 -12.45 -11.56
C THR A 149 -10.01 -11.82 -10.39
N GLY A 150 -9.20 -12.58 -9.67
CA GLY A 150 -8.47 -12.09 -8.49
C GLY A 150 -9.32 -11.93 -7.22
N SER A 151 -10.61 -12.27 -7.26
CA SER A 151 -11.50 -12.06 -6.10
C SER A 151 -11.06 -12.78 -4.83
N CYS A 152 -10.53 -14.02 -4.95
CA CYS A 152 -9.93 -14.73 -3.82
C CYS A 152 -8.61 -14.09 -3.39
N SER A 153 -7.75 -13.74 -4.34
CA SER A 153 -6.46 -13.07 -4.07
C SER A 153 -6.64 -11.78 -3.29
N ILE A 154 -7.61 -10.95 -3.67
CA ILE A 154 -7.92 -9.67 -3.00
C ILE A 154 -8.36 -9.92 -1.55
N GLU A 155 -9.33 -10.80 -1.33
CA GLU A 155 -9.80 -11.09 0.03
C GLU A 155 -8.72 -11.75 0.90
N LEU A 156 -7.86 -12.60 0.32
CA LEU A 156 -6.70 -13.17 1.01
C LEU A 156 -5.67 -12.09 1.38
N ALA A 157 -5.44 -11.10 0.49
CA ALA A 157 -4.56 -9.97 0.77
C ALA A 157 -5.10 -9.08 1.89
N LEU A 158 -6.41 -8.87 1.97
CA LEU A 158 -7.06 -8.15 3.08
C LEU A 158 -6.89 -8.85 4.43
N GLN A 159 -6.73 -10.17 4.45
CA GLN A 159 -6.44 -10.94 5.68
C GLN A 159 -4.93 -10.97 5.99
N ALA A 160 -4.07 -11.17 4.98
CA ALA A 160 -2.63 -11.29 5.12
C ALA A 160 -1.92 -9.93 5.01
N GLN A 161 -2.34 -8.93 5.78
CA GLN A 161 -1.90 -7.53 5.66
C GLN A 161 -0.39 -7.30 5.89
N ALA A 162 0.28 -8.14 6.66
CA ALA A 162 1.72 -8.12 6.87
C ALA A 162 2.47 -9.18 6.05
N GLY A 163 1.75 -9.94 5.24
CA GLY A 163 2.27 -10.96 4.34
C GLY A 163 2.27 -10.52 2.87
N ARG A 164 2.16 -11.48 1.98
CA ARG A 164 2.05 -11.25 0.53
C ARG A 164 1.12 -12.29 -0.10
N VAL A 165 0.41 -11.87 -1.15
CA VAL A 165 -0.34 -12.76 -2.04
C VAL A 165 0.26 -12.66 -3.44
N TRP A 166 0.52 -13.82 -4.05
CA TRP A 166 0.93 -13.93 -5.45
C TRP A 166 -0.19 -14.61 -6.23
N ALA A 167 -0.80 -13.86 -7.13
CA ALA A 167 -1.82 -14.35 -8.03
C ALA A 167 -1.17 -14.86 -9.33
N PHE A 168 -1.41 -16.11 -9.68
CA PHE A 168 -0.93 -16.75 -10.90
C PHE A 168 -2.11 -17.06 -11.81
N GLU A 169 -2.08 -16.55 -13.03
CA GLU A 169 -3.12 -16.79 -14.03
C GLU A 169 -2.48 -16.95 -15.40
N ARG A 170 -3.09 -17.77 -16.27
CA ARG A 170 -2.63 -18.01 -17.65
C ARG A 170 -3.59 -17.48 -18.72
N ASN A 171 -4.84 -17.22 -18.34
CA ASN A 171 -5.85 -16.73 -19.27
C ASN A 171 -5.63 -15.22 -19.52
N PRO A 172 -5.34 -14.80 -20.77
CA PRO A 172 -5.10 -13.38 -21.05
C PRO A 172 -6.25 -12.46 -20.64
N LEU A 173 -7.51 -12.88 -20.81
CA LEU A 173 -8.68 -12.09 -20.40
C LEU A 173 -8.79 -11.92 -18.88
N ALA A 174 -8.23 -12.85 -18.12
CA ALA A 174 -8.21 -12.77 -16.67
C ALA A 174 -7.02 -11.94 -16.20
N LEU A 175 -5.88 -11.99 -16.88
CA LEU A 175 -4.73 -11.13 -16.59
C LEU A 175 -5.08 -9.65 -16.68
N GLU A 176 -5.88 -9.25 -17.67
CA GLU A 176 -6.37 -7.86 -17.82
C GLU A 176 -7.20 -7.37 -16.61
N LEU A 177 -7.72 -8.28 -15.77
CA LEU A 177 -8.46 -7.94 -14.55
C LEU A 177 -7.57 -7.87 -13.31
N LEU A 178 -6.33 -8.39 -13.40
CA LEU A 178 -5.38 -8.46 -12.29
C LEU A 178 -4.36 -7.31 -12.33
N GLU A 179 -4.30 -6.55 -13.42
CA GLU A 179 -3.48 -5.35 -13.62
C GLU A 179 -4.22 -4.09 -13.15
#